data_822f6ff0c888cf707382169e39f83c50
#
_entry.id   822f6ff0c888cf707382169e39f83c50
#
_cell.length_a   1.000
_cell.length_b   1.000
_cell.length_c   1.000
_cell.angle_alpha   90.00
_cell.angle_beta   90.00
_cell.angle_gamma   90.00
#
_symmetry.space_group_name_H-M   'P 1'
#
loop_
_entity.id
_entity.type
_entity.pdbx_description
1 polymer ?
#
loop_
_entity_poly.entity_id
_entity_poly.type
_entity_poly.pdbx_seq_one_letter_code
_entity_poly.pdbx_strand_id
1 'polypeptide(L)'
;MHLRPKKPGWGQPLPQGVGRGVSVQFVFATYLAQVAEVEVSKDGAVRVQRVVCAVDCGTVVNPDTVRAQIQSAIIFGITAALYGEITLKDGRVEQANFDTYQILRMNEAPAIEVHIVQNFEPPGGMGEAGTSAIVPAVTNAIYAATGKRMRKLPVDTAALKRPV
;
A
#
# COMPACT_ATOMS: atom_id res chain seq x y z
N MET A 1 9.94 25.00 1.28
CA MET A 1 9.04 24.93 0.11
C MET A 1 7.78 24.18 0.51
N HIS A 2 6.64 24.88 0.61
CA HIS A 2 5.39 24.24 1.04
C HIS A 2 4.78 23.52 -0.17
N LEU A 3 4.87 22.21 -0.20
CA LEU A 3 4.05 21.39 -1.10
C LEU A 3 2.59 21.53 -0.67
N ARG A 4 1.86 22.44 -1.28
CA ARG A 4 0.39 22.45 -1.16
C ARG A 4 -0.14 21.25 -1.94
N PRO A 5 -0.80 20.28 -1.31
CA PRO A 5 -1.47 19.22 -2.05
C PRO A 5 -2.56 19.86 -2.91
N LYS A 6 -2.38 19.80 -4.22
CA LYS A 6 -3.31 20.35 -5.21
C LYS A 6 -4.55 19.49 -5.44
N LYS A 7 -5.08 18.80 -4.43
CA LYS A 7 -6.46 18.24 -4.50
C LYS A 7 -7.00 17.99 -3.10
N PRO A 8 -8.27 18.30 -2.85
CA PRO A 8 -8.90 18.06 -1.56
C PRO A 8 -8.99 16.55 -1.31
N GLY A 9 -8.41 16.12 -0.25
CA GLY A 9 -8.46 14.72 0.11
C GLY A 9 -8.36 14.53 1.62
N TRP A 10 -7.33 15.06 2.23
CA TRP A 10 -7.16 14.91 3.67
C TRP A 10 -8.13 15.82 4.43
N GLY A 11 -8.85 15.24 5.42
CA GLY A 11 -9.85 15.95 6.21
C GLY A 11 -11.24 16.04 5.58
N GLN A 12 -11.43 15.63 4.32
CA GLN A 12 -12.77 15.52 3.74
C GLN A 12 -13.43 14.21 4.18
N PRO A 13 -14.74 14.24 4.48
CA PRO A 13 -15.50 13.03 4.78
C PRO A 13 -15.42 12.03 3.63
N LEU A 14 -15.29 10.77 3.97
CA LEU A 14 -15.32 9.67 3.00
C LEU A 14 -16.67 8.96 3.02
N PRO A 15 -17.07 8.33 1.93
CA PRO A 15 -18.23 7.45 1.91
C PRO A 15 -18.14 6.36 2.98
N GLN A 16 -19.28 5.84 3.40
CA GLN A 16 -19.32 4.71 4.33
C GLN A 16 -18.59 3.49 3.76
N GLY A 17 -17.71 2.90 4.56
CA GLY A 17 -16.90 1.76 4.15
C GLY A 17 -15.59 2.15 3.47
N VAL A 18 -15.34 3.43 3.24
CA VAL A 18 -14.06 3.93 2.73
C VAL A 18 -13.27 4.55 3.87
N GLY A 19 -11.98 4.21 3.93
CA GLY A 19 -11.05 4.75 4.92
C GLY A 19 -9.74 5.21 4.31
N ARG A 20 -9.07 6.14 4.97
CA ARG A 20 -7.69 6.54 4.66
C ARG A 20 -6.75 6.11 5.76
N GLY A 21 -5.60 5.60 5.36
CA GLY A 21 -4.51 5.28 6.26
C GLY A 21 -3.22 5.88 5.77
N VAL A 22 -2.40 6.34 6.70
CA VAL A 22 -1.08 6.90 6.43
C VAL A 22 0.00 6.05 7.08
N SER A 23 1.14 5.95 6.40
CA SER A 23 2.37 5.40 6.94
C SER A 23 3.55 6.25 6.49
N VAL A 24 4.52 6.43 7.38
CA VAL A 24 5.79 7.10 7.10
C VAL A 24 6.91 6.16 7.48
N GLN A 25 7.90 6.03 6.60
CA GLN A 25 9.05 5.13 6.80
C GLN A 25 10.34 5.85 6.44
N PHE A 26 11.41 5.46 7.13
CA PHE A 26 12.78 5.73 6.74
C PHE A 26 13.48 4.40 6.53
N VAL A 27 13.88 4.11 5.31
CA VAL A 27 14.47 2.82 4.92
C VAL A 27 15.44 3.03 3.77
N PHE A 28 16.58 2.36 3.80
CA PHE A 28 17.62 2.46 2.77
C PHE A 28 18.08 3.92 2.49
N ALA A 29 18.18 4.75 3.52
CA ALA A 29 18.47 6.18 3.43
C ALA A 29 17.42 6.97 2.60
N THR A 30 16.19 6.47 2.48
CA THR A 30 15.07 7.10 1.80
C THR A 30 13.93 7.35 2.78
N TYR A 31 13.38 8.56 2.77
CA TYR A 31 12.14 8.88 3.48
C TYR A 31 10.97 8.74 2.52
N LEU A 32 9.91 8.09 2.98
CA LEU A 32 8.68 8.01 2.21
C LEU A 32 7.44 8.05 3.11
N ALA A 33 6.40 8.68 2.61
CA ALA A 33 5.08 8.70 3.20
C ALA A 33 4.07 8.19 2.18
N GLN A 34 3.19 7.29 2.59
CA GLN A 34 2.13 6.77 1.74
C GLN A 34 0.78 6.93 2.41
N VAL A 35 -0.19 7.40 1.63
CA VAL A 35 -1.60 7.47 2.01
C VAL A 35 -2.37 6.51 1.12
N ALA A 36 -3.00 5.50 1.71
CA ALA A 36 -3.88 4.57 1.01
C ALA A 36 -5.36 4.94 1.25
N GLU A 37 -6.17 4.93 0.20
CA GLU A 37 -7.63 4.97 0.27
C GLU A 37 -8.14 3.57 -0.01
N VAL A 38 -8.89 3.01 0.94
CA VAL A 38 -9.36 1.62 0.89
C VAL A 38 -10.87 1.60 1.07
N GLU A 39 -11.54 0.84 0.23
CA GLU A 39 -12.94 0.48 0.39
C GLU A 39 -13.06 -0.93 0.98
N VAL A 40 -13.92 -1.06 2.00
CA VAL A 40 -14.30 -2.35 2.59
C VAL A 40 -15.80 -2.53 2.41
N SER A 41 -16.16 -3.51 1.58
CA SER A 41 -17.55 -3.84 1.29
C SER A 41 -18.27 -4.49 2.49
N LYS A 42 -19.59 -4.68 2.40
CA LYS A 42 -20.38 -5.31 3.47
C LYS A 42 -20.00 -6.77 3.70
N ASP A 43 -19.62 -7.48 2.66
CA ASP A 43 -19.15 -8.87 2.69
C ASP A 43 -17.67 -9.02 3.08
N GLY A 44 -17.01 -7.89 3.42
CA GLY A 44 -15.64 -7.86 3.93
C GLY A 44 -14.56 -7.78 2.86
N ALA A 45 -14.92 -7.73 1.56
CA ALA A 45 -13.91 -7.59 0.51
C ALA A 45 -13.22 -6.23 0.60
N VAL A 46 -11.90 -6.25 0.44
CA VAL A 46 -11.02 -5.07 0.56
C VAL A 46 -10.52 -4.69 -0.83
N ARG A 47 -10.67 -3.42 -1.18
CA ARG A 47 -10.13 -2.85 -2.42
C ARG A 47 -9.34 -1.58 -2.12
N VAL A 48 -8.07 -1.56 -2.51
CA VAL A 48 -7.27 -0.33 -2.49
C VAL A 48 -7.62 0.46 -3.75
N GLN A 49 -8.20 1.65 -3.56
CA GLN A 49 -8.68 2.47 -4.68
C GLN A 49 -7.61 3.44 -5.18
N ARG A 50 -6.84 4.01 -4.24
CA ARG A 50 -5.86 5.03 -4.54
C ARG A 50 -4.72 4.99 -3.54
N VAL A 51 -3.50 5.28 -4.02
CA VAL A 51 -2.33 5.49 -3.17
C VAL A 51 -1.62 6.76 -3.61
N VAL A 52 -1.31 7.62 -2.65
CA VAL A 52 -0.45 8.79 -2.87
C VAL A 52 0.84 8.57 -2.10
N CYS A 53 1.97 8.62 -2.79
CA CYS A 53 3.30 8.47 -2.21
C CYS A 53 4.11 9.74 -2.39
N ALA A 54 4.65 10.27 -1.30
CA ALA A 54 5.72 11.25 -1.31
C ALA A 54 7.04 10.56 -0.95
N VAL A 55 8.08 10.75 -1.74
CA VAL A 55 9.38 10.12 -1.56
C VAL A 55 10.51 11.12 -1.65
N ASP A 56 11.42 11.08 -0.68
CA ASP A 56 12.69 11.78 -0.65
C ASP A 56 13.80 10.73 -0.62
N CYS A 57 14.44 10.53 -1.76
CA CYS A 57 15.53 9.57 -1.94
C CYS A 57 16.87 10.26 -2.28
N GLY A 58 17.02 11.52 -1.88
CA GLY A 58 18.20 12.32 -2.21
C GLY A 58 18.26 12.71 -3.68
N THR A 59 19.45 12.80 -4.22
CA THR A 59 19.67 13.16 -5.62
C THR A 59 19.09 12.13 -6.58
N VAL A 60 18.16 12.55 -7.42
CA VAL A 60 17.46 11.70 -8.39
C VAL A 60 18.13 11.79 -9.76
N VAL A 61 18.64 10.67 -10.26
CA VAL A 61 19.25 10.59 -11.60
C VAL A 61 18.18 10.46 -12.68
N ASN A 62 17.21 9.56 -12.46
CA ASN A 62 16.11 9.34 -13.39
C ASN A 62 14.76 9.29 -12.63
N PRO A 63 13.95 10.35 -12.73
CA PRO A 63 12.68 10.43 -12.00
C PRO A 63 11.64 9.40 -12.46
N ASP A 64 11.67 8.97 -13.73
CA ASP A 64 10.71 7.99 -14.23
C ASP A 64 11.01 6.59 -13.69
N THR A 65 12.30 6.24 -13.55
CA THR A 65 12.70 5.00 -12.89
C THR A 65 12.30 4.99 -11.42
N VAL A 66 12.46 6.11 -10.70
CA VAL A 66 11.99 6.24 -9.31
C VAL A 66 10.48 6.03 -9.21
N ARG A 67 9.69 6.64 -10.11
CA ARG A 67 8.23 6.43 -10.15
C ARG A 67 7.86 4.98 -10.42
N ALA A 68 8.51 4.35 -11.41
CA ALA A 68 8.27 2.95 -11.73
C ALA A 68 8.56 2.01 -10.55
N GLN A 69 9.67 2.23 -9.83
CA GLN A 69 10.03 1.46 -8.66
C GLN A 69 8.99 1.62 -7.53
N ILE A 70 8.55 2.85 -7.25
CA ILE A 70 7.51 3.09 -6.23
C ILE A 70 6.18 2.43 -6.63
N GLN A 71 5.73 2.57 -7.88
CA GLN A 71 4.49 1.95 -8.34
C GLN A 71 4.53 0.43 -8.24
N SER A 72 5.64 -0.19 -8.68
CA SER A 72 5.88 -1.62 -8.56
C SER A 72 5.87 -2.08 -7.10
N ALA A 73 6.61 -1.38 -6.24
CA ALA A 73 6.72 -1.70 -4.83
C ALA A 73 5.37 -1.59 -4.08
N ILE A 74 4.54 -0.61 -4.43
CA ILE A 74 3.18 -0.46 -3.88
C ILE A 74 2.30 -1.65 -4.28
N ILE A 75 2.29 -2.04 -5.56
CA ILE A 75 1.51 -3.19 -6.04
C ILE A 75 1.98 -4.48 -5.37
N PHE A 76 3.29 -4.66 -5.25
CA PHE A 76 3.86 -5.82 -4.58
C PHE A 76 3.48 -5.87 -3.09
N GLY A 77 3.57 -4.76 -2.39
CA GLY A 77 3.18 -4.67 -0.98
C GLY A 77 1.68 -4.86 -0.74
N ILE A 78 0.81 -4.39 -1.65
CA ILE A 78 -0.64 -4.67 -1.58
C ILE A 78 -0.89 -6.17 -1.79
N THR A 79 -0.16 -6.83 -2.70
CA THR A 79 -0.21 -8.28 -2.85
C THR A 79 0.10 -8.99 -1.53
N ALA A 80 1.18 -8.59 -0.85
CA ALA A 80 1.55 -9.17 0.44
C ALA A 80 0.49 -8.90 1.53
N ALA A 81 -0.13 -7.71 1.51
CA ALA A 81 -1.15 -7.34 2.49
C ALA A 81 -2.45 -8.14 2.33
N LEU A 82 -2.88 -8.43 1.09
CA LEU A 82 -4.22 -8.97 0.81
C LEU A 82 -4.23 -10.45 0.39
N TYR A 83 -3.15 -10.96 -0.22
CA TYR A 83 -3.15 -12.27 -0.87
C TYR A 83 -1.96 -13.16 -0.51
N GLY A 84 -0.77 -12.55 -0.22
CA GLY A 84 0.49 -13.29 -0.11
C GLY A 84 0.51 -14.24 1.09
N GLU A 85 0.14 -15.50 0.88
CA GLU A 85 0.20 -16.55 1.90
C GLU A 85 0.94 -17.78 1.35
N ILE A 86 1.91 -18.25 2.13
CA ILE A 86 2.59 -19.51 1.90
C ILE A 86 2.26 -20.44 3.06
N THR A 87 1.71 -21.61 2.74
CA THR A 87 1.37 -22.63 3.70
C THR A 87 2.25 -23.86 3.53
N LEU A 88 2.50 -24.56 4.63
CA LEU A 88 3.32 -25.78 4.65
C LEU A 88 2.46 -26.96 5.07
N LYS A 89 2.55 -28.05 4.28
CA LYS A 89 1.93 -29.32 4.60
C LYS A 89 2.96 -30.43 4.45
N ASP A 90 3.13 -31.25 5.47
CA ASP A 90 4.09 -32.35 5.49
C ASP A 90 5.51 -31.93 5.08
N GLY A 91 5.95 -30.73 5.53
CA GLY A 91 7.28 -30.17 5.24
C GLY A 91 7.45 -29.60 3.81
N ARG A 92 6.36 -29.47 3.05
CA ARG A 92 6.37 -28.91 1.69
C ARG A 92 5.47 -27.71 1.56
N VAL A 93 5.86 -26.77 0.68
CA VAL A 93 5.04 -25.63 0.32
C VAL A 93 3.84 -26.11 -0.51
N GLU A 94 2.62 -25.67 -0.15
CA GLU A 94 1.40 -26.03 -0.89
C GLU A 94 1.22 -25.18 -2.16
N GLN A 95 1.71 -23.94 -2.16
CA GLN A 95 1.64 -23.05 -3.32
C GLN A 95 2.75 -23.42 -4.32
N ALA A 96 2.37 -24.06 -5.42
CA ALA A 96 3.31 -24.61 -6.39
C ALA A 96 3.52 -23.73 -7.63
N ASN A 97 2.56 -22.87 -7.98
CA ASN A 97 2.61 -22.07 -9.21
C ASN A 97 1.65 -20.85 -9.09
N PHE A 98 1.55 -20.03 -10.14
CA PHE A 98 0.72 -18.82 -10.23
C PHE A 98 -0.79 -19.05 -10.10
N ASP A 99 -1.27 -20.26 -10.25
CA ASP A 99 -2.66 -20.65 -10.01
C ASP A 99 -2.96 -20.86 -8.52
N THR A 100 -1.96 -21.23 -7.73
CA THR A 100 -2.07 -21.49 -6.29
C THR A 100 -1.50 -20.39 -5.42
N TYR A 101 -0.63 -19.54 -5.96
CA TYR A 101 -0.12 -18.33 -5.29
C TYR A 101 -0.77 -17.08 -5.90
N GLN A 102 -1.70 -16.49 -5.15
CA GLN A 102 -2.45 -15.33 -5.63
C GLN A 102 -1.64 -14.04 -5.52
N ILE A 103 -1.75 -13.20 -6.55
CA ILE A 103 -1.19 -11.85 -6.58
C ILE A 103 -2.26 -10.85 -7.01
N LEU A 104 -2.06 -9.57 -6.70
CA LEU A 104 -2.90 -8.48 -7.18
C LEU A 104 -2.95 -8.49 -8.72
N ARG A 105 -4.15 -8.45 -9.27
CA ARG A 105 -4.36 -8.43 -10.73
C ARG A 105 -4.45 -7.01 -11.28
N MET A 106 -4.26 -6.83 -12.57
CA MET A 106 -4.25 -5.51 -13.21
C MET A 106 -5.53 -4.72 -12.99
N ASN A 107 -6.69 -5.38 -12.99
CA ASN A 107 -8.00 -4.75 -12.74
C ASN A 107 -8.25 -4.39 -11.26
N GLU A 108 -7.38 -4.84 -10.36
CA GLU A 108 -7.42 -4.54 -8.91
C GLU A 108 -6.41 -3.46 -8.52
N ALA A 109 -5.46 -3.15 -9.43
CA ALA A 109 -4.42 -2.18 -9.17
C ALA A 109 -5.02 -0.79 -8.89
N PRO A 110 -4.60 -0.11 -7.82
CA PRO A 110 -5.08 1.22 -7.48
C PRO A 110 -4.54 2.29 -8.44
N ALA A 111 -5.18 3.46 -8.44
CA ALA A 111 -4.55 4.67 -8.96
C ALA A 111 -3.38 5.06 -8.06
N ILE A 112 -2.17 5.21 -8.62
CA ILE A 112 -0.95 5.54 -7.85
C ILE A 112 -0.40 6.88 -8.30
N GLU A 113 -0.25 7.80 -7.35
CA GLU A 113 0.36 9.12 -7.53
C GLU A 113 1.70 9.16 -6.78
N VAL A 114 2.78 9.49 -7.48
CA VAL A 114 4.13 9.58 -6.90
C VAL A 114 4.65 11.00 -6.98
N HIS A 115 4.97 11.58 -5.82
CA HIS A 115 5.54 12.91 -5.66
C HIS A 115 6.98 12.76 -5.15
N ILE A 116 7.96 13.12 -6.01
CA ILE A 116 9.37 13.11 -5.64
C ILE A 116 9.68 14.45 -4.98
N VAL A 117 10.19 14.41 -3.77
CA VAL A 117 10.70 15.59 -3.05
C VAL A 117 12.12 15.86 -3.56
N GLN A 118 12.35 17.07 -4.06
CA GLN A 118 13.69 17.44 -4.52
C GLN A 118 14.63 17.65 -3.33
N ASN A 119 15.74 16.92 -3.36
CA ASN A 119 16.79 16.94 -2.36
C ASN A 119 18.13 16.71 -3.08
N PHE A 120 19.21 17.27 -2.57
CA PHE A 120 20.57 17.17 -3.11
C PHE A 120 21.50 16.33 -2.23
N GLU A 121 20.95 15.67 -1.21
CA GLU A 121 21.68 14.72 -0.40
C GLU A 121 22.12 13.49 -1.22
N PRO A 122 23.07 12.68 -0.73
CA PRO A 122 23.45 11.43 -1.40
C PRO A 122 22.24 10.55 -1.73
N PRO A 123 22.24 9.82 -2.86
CA PRO A 123 21.13 8.98 -3.26
C PRO A 123 20.84 7.87 -2.25
N GLY A 124 19.59 7.72 -1.87
CA GLY A 124 19.07 6.59 -1.10
C GLY A 124 18.63 5.42 -1.98
N GLY A 125 18.40 4.25 -1.38
CA GLY A 125 17.95 3.05 -2.07
C GLY A 125 16.47 3.14 -2.44
N MET A 126 16.15 2.81 -3.70
CA MET A 126 14.80 2.90 -4.27
C MET A 126 14.22 1.58 -4.78
N GLY A 127 14.95 0.45 -4.62
CA GLY A 127 14.50 -0.84 -5.11
C GLY A 127 13.22 -1.34 -4.43
N GLU A 128 13.15 -1.26 -3.11
CA GLU A 128 12.06 -1.86 -2.31
C GLU A 128 11.41 -0.88 -1.31
N ALA A 129 11.87 0.36 -1.27
CA ALA A 129 11.44 1.33 -0.25
C ALA A 129 9.91 1.47 -0.20
N GLY A 130 9.22 1.48 -1.34
CA GLY A 130 7.77 1.62 -1.42
C GLY A 130 6.99 0.47 -0.78
N THR A 131 7.55 -0.74 -0.69
CA THR A 131 6.88 -1.92 -0.13
C THR A 131 6.68 -1.79 1.38
N SER A 132 7.63 -1.19 2.09
CA SER A 132 7.62 -1.10 3.56
C SER A 132 6.48 -0.25 4.10
N ALA A 133 6.08 0.81 3.40
CA ALA A 133 5.08 1.76 3.87
C ALA A 133 3.65 1.42 3.45
N ILE A 134 3.45 0.69 2.35
CA ILE A 134 2.09 0.47 1.84
C ILE A 134 1.28 -0.46 2.73
N VAL A 135 1.88 -1.51 3.27
CA VAL A 135 1.18 -2.49 4.12
C VAL A 135 0.56 -1.83 5.36
N PRO A 136 1.31 -1.06 6.18
CA PRO A 136 0.72 -0.35 7.31
C PRO A 136 -0.25 0.76 6.88
N ALA A 137 -0.06 1.42 5.74
CA ALA A 137 -1.03 2.39 5.22
C ALA A 137 -2.37 1.72 4.91
N VAL A 138 -2.36 0.56 4.24
CA VAL A 138 -3.57 -0.23 3.93
C VAL A 138 -4.26 -0.70 5.21
N THR A 139 -3.54 -1.27 6.16
CA THR A 139 -4.15 -1.76 7.42
C THR A 139 -4.71 -0.62 8.27
N ASN A 140 -4.07 0.55 8.28
CA ASN A 140 -4.61 1.75 8.92
C ASN A 140 -5.87 2.27 8.21
N ALA A 141 -5.92 2.21 6.87
CA ALA A 141 -7.11 2.57 6.10
C ALA A 141 -8.29 1.62 6.39
N ILE A 142 -8.04 0.32 6.48
CA ILE A 142 -9.05 -0.68 6.88
C ILE A 142 -9.60 -0.36 8.27
N TYR A 143 -8.71 -0.02 9.21
CA TYR A 143 -9.15 0.40 10.54
C TYR A 143 -10.02 1.66 10.50
N ALA A 144 -9.64 2.66 9.72
CA ALA A 144 -10.44 3.89 9.55
C ALA A 144 -11.81 3.62 8.93
N ALA A 145 -11.90 2.63 8.01
CA ALA A 145 -13.15 2.25 7.35
C ALA A 145 -14.09 1.41 8.22
N THR A 146 -13.54 0.60 9.15
CA THR A 146 -14.27 -0.49 9.82
C THR A 146 -14.22 -0.46 11.34
N GLY A 147 -13.28 0.25 11.93
CA GLY A 147 -12.95 0.17 13.37
C GLY A 147 -12.20 -1.11 13.76
N LYS A 148 -11.95 -2.04 12.84
CA LYS A 148 -11.28 -3.33 13.11
C LYS A 148 -9.80 -3.25 12.81
N ARG A 149 -8.95 -3.58 13.79
CA ARG A 149 -7.50 -3.55 13.67
C ARG A 149 -6.96 -4.90 13.15
N MET A 150 -6.35 -4.88 11.96
CA MET A 150 -5.66 -6.04 11.40
C MET A 150 -4.26 -6.19 12.02
N ARG A 151 -3.95 -7.39 12.52
CA ARG A 151 -2.65 -7.72 13.16
C ARG A 151 -2.02 -8.99 12.58
N LYS A 152 -2.66 -9.59 11.59
CA LYS A 152 -2.19 -10.74 10.82
C LYS A 152 -2.30 -10.41 9.34
N LEU A 153 -1.37 -10.89 8.54
CA LEU A 153 -1.38 -10.82 7.08
C LEU A 153 -1.32 -12.25 6.49
N PRO A 154 -1.89 -12.44 5.32
CA PRO A 154 -2.77 -11.52 4.61
C PRO A 154 -4.00 -11.14 5.42
N VAL A 155 -4.65 -10.03 5.05
CA VAL A 155 -5.84 -9.53 5.75
C VAL A 155 -6.96 -10.56 5.72
N ASP A 156 -7.46 -10.93 6.90
CA ASP A 156 -8.64 -11.81 7.02
C ASP A 156 -9.91 -11.03 6.65
N THR A 157 -10.38 -11.20 5.42
CA THR A 157 -11.58 -10.55 4.91
C THR A 157 -12.86 -11.07 5.59
N ALA A 158 -12.86 -12.31 6.10
CA ALA A 158 -13.99 -12.87 6.83
C ALA A 158 -14.23 -12.12 8.14
N ALA A 159 -13.14 -11.71 8.82
CA ALA A 159 -13.22 -10.89 10.03
C ALA A 159 -13.77 -9.48 9.79
N LEU A 160 -13.77 -9.00 8.53
CA LEU A 160 -14.26 -7.67 8.15
C LEU A 160 -15.74 -7.62 7.82
N LYS A 161 -16.40 -8.76 7.64
CA LYS A 161 -17.85 -8.83 7.36
C LYS A 161 -18.66 -8.04 8.39
N ARG A 162 -19.66 -7.30 7.93
CA ARG A 162 -20.59 -6.58 8.78
C ARG A 162 -21.82 -7.45 8.97
N PRO A 163 -22.38 -7.52 10.19
CA PRO A 163 -23.69 -8.14 10.39
C PRO A 163 -24.73 -7.46 9.50
N VAL A 164 -25.63 -8.24 8.94
CA VAL A 164 -26.79 -7.77 8.16
C VAL A 164 -27.78 -7.10 9.11
#